data_e338500259025bfffea5f7318ce3783f
#
_entry.id   e338500259025bfffea5f7318ce3783f
#
_cell.length_a   1.000
_cell.length_b   1.000
_cell.length_c   1.000
_cell.angle_alpha   90.00
_cell.angle_beta   90.00
_cell.angle_gamma   90.00
#
_symmetry.space_group_name_H-M   'P 1'
#
loop_
_entity.id
_entity.type
_entity.pdbx_description
1 polymer ?
#
loop_
_entity_poly.entity_id
_entity_poly.type
_entity_poly.pdbx_seq_one_letter_code
_entity_poly.pdbx_strand_id
1 'polypeptide(L)'
;MKKILLILLCLALLLTLAACGTPAADRDRLQVVATLFPQYDFARNIALERADVELLLDFGADAHSYDPTPADIITIAKADLFIYTGGDMELWAEKLLASADIQKAIESGSLRVLDLSQPVELLCLHEHDEDEEHDHDHGEYDPHIWTSLQNARDMVSAITHALIELDPEGMTDYKASAAAYDAELVMLEMELADMLADAKRDTCCFGGSFAFAYLFHDAGLSHVSVFEGCASHAEGSVADIAAVVGAVKASGAPYVLYDSPSEQKTARTIASETDTELLRLHAIHNITKQEFDAGEDFCSLMRQNIEVLRKALG
;
A
#
# COMPACT_ATOMS: atom_id res chain seq x y z
N MET A 1 69.03 7.78 10.10
CA MET A 1 68.08 7.70 11.23
C MET A 1 67.00 8.77 11.13
N LYS A 2 67.29 10.10 11.06
CA LYS A 2 66.27 11.16 10.99
C LYS A 2 65.29 11.04 9.80
N LYS A 3 65.76 10.63 8.60
CA LYS A 3 64.88 10.44 7.41
C LYS A 3 63.94 9.26 7.54
N ILE A 4 64.36 8.16 8.18
CA ILE A 4 63.53 6.97 8.44
C ILE A 4 62.44 7.28 9.48
N LEU A 5 62.78 8.06 10.50
CA LEU A 5 61.81 8.52 11.51
C LEU A 5 60.74 9.44 10.93
N LEU A 6 61.12 10.30 9.97
CA LEU A 6 60.19 11.18 9.29
C LEU A 6 59.19 10.41 8.38
N ILE A 7 59.67 9.38 7.69
CA ILE A 7 58.84 8.51 6.84
C ILE A 7 57.86 7.70 7.69
N LEU A 8 58.31 7.16 8.83
CA LEU A 8 57.42 6.45 9.78
C LEU A 8 56.39 7.36 10.41
N LEU A 9 56.72 8.63 10.68
CA LEU A 9 55.80 9.62 11.21
C LEU A 9 54.73 10.04 10.17
N CYS A 10 55.14 10.20 8.90
CA CYS A 10 54.20 10.49 7.80
C CYS A 10 53.28 9.28 7.50
N LEU A 11 53.82 8.04 7.61
CA LEU A 11 53.02 6.84 7.42
C LEU A 11 51.97 6.66 8.57
N ALA A 12 52.35 6.96 9.80
CA ALA A 12 51.46 6.95 10.94
C ALA A 12 50.35 8.05 10.84
N LEU A 13 50.70 9.23 10.29
CA LEU A 13 49.74 10.32 10.06
C LEU A 13 48.74 9.96 8.93
N LEU A 14 49.18 9.23 7.89
CA LEU A 14 48.30 8.76 6.80
C LEU A 14 47.34 7.65 7.25
N LEU A 15 47.72 6.84 8.22
CA LEU A 15 46.86 5.80 8.80
C LEU A 15 45.80 6.37 9.74
N THR A 16 45.98 7.56 10.31
CA THR A 16 44.95 8.22 11.14
C THR A 16 43.91 8.99 10.35
N LEU A 17 44.14 9.32 9.08
CA LEU A 17 43.18 9.97 8.21
C LEU A 17 42.17 9.00 7.56
N ALA A 18 42.41 7.68 7.63
CA ALA A 18 41.45 6.68 7.12
C ALA A 18 40.35 6.28 8.14
N ALA A 19 40.36 6.86 9.36
CA ALA A 19 39.44 6.49 10.44
C ALA A 19 38.33 7.52 10.72
N CYS A 20 38.12 8.50 9.81
CA CYS A 20 36.96 9.39 9.88
C CYS A 20 35.84 8.94 8.94
N GLY A 21 35.49 7.64 8.97
CA GLY A 21 34.12 7.23 8.70
C GLY A 21 33.30 7.62 9.93
N THR A 22 32.25 8.44 9.76
CA THR A 22 31.21 8.56 10.77
C THR A 22 30.83 7.15 11.20
N PRO A 23 30.84 6.81 12.51
CA PRO A 23 30.34 5.51 12.91
C PRO A 23 28.88 5.46 12.43
N ALA A 24 28.56 4.51 11.53
CA ALA A 24 27.20 4.05 11.39
C ALA A 24 26.71 3.80 12.83
N ALA A 25 25.59 4.38 13.22
CA ALA A 25 25.01 4.08 14.51
C ALA A 25 24.99 2.54 14.60
N ASP A 26 25.57 2.01 15.68
CA ASP A 26 25.58 0.57 15.98
C ASP A 26 24.11 0.22 16.31
N ARG A 27 23.28 0.09 15.24
CA ARG A 27 21.87 -0.28 15.34
C ARG A 27 21.83 -1.76 15.01
N ASP A 28 21.43 -2.54 15.98
CA ASP A 28 21.24 -3.97 15.82
C ASP A 28 20.10 -4.32 14.82
N ARG A 29 19.28 -3.32 14.39
CA ARG A 29 18.10 -3.50 13.54
C ARG A 29 17.99 -2.43 12.47
N LEU A 30 17.49 -2.82 11.29
CA LEU A 30 17.14 -1.87 10.24
C LEU A 30 15.97 -0.98 10.70
N GLN A 31 15.98 0.28 10.27
CA GLN A 31 14.87 1.21 10.45
C GLN A 31 14.11 1.32 9.13
N VAL A 32 12.88 0.84 9.12
CA VAL A 32 12.01 0.83 7.94
C VAL A 32 10.82 1.73 8.21
N VAL A 33 10.52 2.63 7.28
CA VAL A 33 9.33 3.49 7.33
C VAL A 33 8.46 3.14 6.14
N ALA A 34 7.20 2.79 6.39
CA ALA A 34 6.20 2.49 5.38
C ALA A 34 5.05 3.50 5.47
N THR A 35 4.56 3.96 4.34
CA THR A 35 3.53 4.99 4.29
C THR A 35 2.16 4.47 4.69
N LEU A 36 1.72 3.35 4.10
CA LEU A 36 0.40 2.77 4.28
C LEU A 36 0.46 1.43 5.01
N PHE A 37 -0.71 1.00 5.48
CA PHE A 37 -0.83 -0.23 6.25
C PHE A 37 -0.39 -1.50 5.48
N PRO A 38 -0.71 -1.71 4.18
CA PRO A 38 -0.26 -2.92 3.47
C PRO A 38 1.26 -3.06 3.47
N GLN A 39 2.00 -1.99 3.11
CA GLN A 39 3.47 -2.01 3.08
C GLN A 39 4.07 -2.23 4.45
N TYR A 40 3.48 -1.59 5.48
CA TYR A 40 3.86 -1.79 6.87
C TYR A 40 3.67 -3.24 7.29
N ASP A 41 2.50 -3.83 6.98
CA ASP A 41 2.19 -5.20 7.34
C ASP A 41 3.11 -6.20 6.64
N PHE A 42 3.35 -6.02 5.33
CA PHE A 42 4.28 -6.86 4.57
C PHE A 42 5.70 -6.75 5.14
N ALA A 43 6.21 -5.53 5.32
CA ALA A 43 7.57 -5.32 5.81
C ALA A 43 7.80 -5.92 7.20
N ARG A 44 6.87 -5.73 8.16
CA ARG A 44 7.00 -6.27 9.52
C ARG A 44 6.95 -7.80 9.55
N ASN A 45 6.11 -8.43 8.71
CA ASN A 45 5.99 -9.87 8.63
C ASN A 45 7.19 -10.54 7.95
N ILE A 46 7.86 -9.82 7.03
CA ILE A 46 9.09 -10.29 6.39
C ILE A 46 10.30 -10.09 7.31
N ALA A 47 10.42 -8.89 7.89
CA ALA A 47 11.59 -8.49 8.67
C ALA A 47 11.64 -9.09 10.07
N LEU A 48 10.48 -9.38 10.66
CA LEU A 48 10.36 -9.87 12.04
C LEU A 48 11.16 -9.00 13.03
N GLU A 49 12.08 -9.61 13.79
CA GLU A 49 12.92 -8.91 14.76
C GLU A 49 14.16 -8.23 14.15
N ARG A 50 14.41 -8.36 12.84
CA ARG A 50 15.59 -7.79 12.17
C ARG A 50 15.42 -6.33 11.75
N ALA A 51 14.17 -5.84 11.72
CA ALA A 51 13.89 -4.43 11.49
C ALA A 51 12.85 -3.89 12.47
N ASP A 52 12.98 -2.62 12.80
CA ASP A 52 11.92 -1.83 13.41
C ASP A 52 11.15 -1.15 12.28
N VAL A 53 9.90 -1.56 12.07
CA VAL A 53 9.04 -1.04 11.00
C VAL A 53 8.05 -0.05 11.58
N GLU A 54 8.07 1.18 11.08
CA GLU A 54 7.18 2.28 11.48
C GLU A 54 6.13 2.53 10.39
N LEU A 55 4.85 2.63 10.78
CA LEU A 55 3.79 3.11 9.91
C LEU A 55 3.72 4.63 9.99
N LEU A 56 3.90 5.31 8.85
CA LEU A 56 3.95 6.77 8.80
C LEU A 56 2.58 7.41 9.05
N LEU A 57 1.53 6.88 8.44
CA LEU A 57 0.18 7.37 8.63
C LEU A 57 -0.39 6.90 9.97
N ASP A 58 -0.95 7.83 10.75
CA ASP A 58 -1.73 7.48 11.93
C ASP A 58 -2.89 6.54 11.60
N PHE A 59 -3.23 5.63 12.52
CA PHE A 59 -4.35 4.72 12.35
C PHE A 59 -5.65 5.48 12.07
N GLY A 60 -6.32 5.10 10.98
CA GLY A 60 -7.57 5.71 10.53
C GLY A 60 -7.41 7.03 9.77
N ALA A 61 -6.18 7.50 9.55
CA ALA A 61 -5.93 8.63 8.68
C ALA A 61 -6.20 8.27 7.21
N ASP A 62 -6.63 9.26 6.45
CA ASP A 62 -6.83 9.13 5.00
C ASP A 62 -5.51 9.42 4.26
N ALA A 63 -5.05 8.47 3.46
CA ALA A 63 -3.81 8.55 2.71
C ALA A 63 -3.80 9.65 1.64
N HIS A 64 -4.95 9.89 1.00
CA HIS A 64 -5.07 10.87 -0.09
C HIS A 64 -4.99 12.32 0.40
N SER A 65 -5.39 12.57 1.64
CA SER A 65 -5.42 13.91 2.24
C SER A 65 -4.28 14.15 3.23
N TYR A 66 -3.35 13.20 3.36
CA TYR A 66 -2.22 13.31 4.27
C TYR A 66 -1.28 14.45 3.85
N ASP A 67 -0.83 15.25 4.82
CA ASP A 67 0.14 16.31 4.62
C ASP A 67 1.35 16.07 5.55
N PRO A 68 2.52 15.64 5.02
CA PRO A 68 3.68 15.29 5.82
C PRO A 68 4.17 16.43 6.69
N THR A 69 4.49 16.13 7.92
CA THR A 69 5.04 17.07 8.89
C THR A 69 6.58 17.13 8.78
N PRO A 70 7.23 18.18 9.33
CA PRO A 70 8.68 18.21 9.46
C PRO A 70 9.25 17.04 10.28
N ALA A 71 8.46 16.45 11.19
CA ALA A 71 8.87 15.27 11.96
C ALA A 71 8.97 14.03 11.05
N ASP A 72 8.04 13.87 10.11
CA ASP A 72 8.04 12.76 9.16
C ASP A 72 9.27 12.80 8.25
N ILE A 73 9.63 14.00 7.77
CA ILE A 73 10.86 14.20 7.00
C ILE A 73 12.09 13.75 7.78
N ILE A 74 12.17 14.08 9.08
CA ILE A 74 13.29 13.68 9.95
C ILE A 74 13.28 12.17 10.19
N THR A 75 12.12 11.55 10.38
CA THR A 75 11.97 10.10 10.55
C THR A 75 12.44 9.37 9.31
N ILE A 76 11.95 9.75 8.13
CA ILE A 76 12.32 9.13 6.85
C ILE A 76 13.81 9.34 6.54
N ALA A 77 14.35 10.54 6.74
CA ALA A 77 15.77 10.83 6.47
C ALA A 77 16.74 10.03 7.36
N LYS A 78 16.25 9.45 8.45
CA LYS A 78 17.02 8.58 9.36
C LYS A 78 16.77 7.10 9.16
N ALA A 79 15.81 6.73 8.34
CA ALA A 79 15.52 5.34 8.02
C ALA A 79 16.60 4.74 7.11
N ASP A 80 16.69 3.43 7.12
CA ASP A 80 17.50 2.66 6.17
C ASP A 80 16.68 2.35 4.91
N LEU A 81 15.35 2.19 5.06
CA LEU A 81 14.41 1.92 3.98
C LEU A 81 13.13 2.74 4.15
N PHE A 82 12.73 3.45 3.10
CA PHE A 82 11.44 4.10 2.97
C PHE A 82 10.62 3.39 1.88
N ILE A 83 9.41 2.94 2.23
CA ILE A 83 8.52 2.19 1.35
C ILE A 83 7.24 3.01 1.14
N TYR A 84 6.86 3.25 -0.11
CA TYR A 84 5.62 3.93 -0.47
C TYR A 84 4.95 3.25 -1.66
N THR A 85 3.66 3.53 -1.89
CA THR A 85 2.88 2.90 -2.95
C THR A 85 3.34 3.36 -4.33
N GLY A 86 3.68 4.64 -4.45
CA GLY A 86 3.89 5.29 -5.74
C GLY A 86 2.57 5.73 -6.40
N GLY A 87 2.69 6.38 -7.57
CA GLY A 87 1.55 6.90 -8.30
C GLY A 87 0.72 7.90 -7.51
N ASP A 88 -0.57 7.98 -7.82
CA ASP A 88 -1.48 9.02 -7.30
C ASP A 88 -1.95 8.79 -5.86
N MET A 89 -1.63 7.66 -5.25
CA MET A 89 -2.00 7.39 -3.84
C MET A 89 -1.37 8.42 -2.91
N GLU A 90 -0.12 8.78 -3.17
CA GLU A 90 0.69 9.59 -2.29
C GLU A 90 1.39 10.72 -3.04
N LEU A 91 0.62 11.58 -3.72
CA LEU A 91 1.16 12.75 -4.44
C LEU A 91 2.05 13.65 -3.58
N TRP A 92 1.87 13.60 -2.24
CA TRP A 92 2.71 14.28 -1.28
C TRP A 92 4.11 13.64 -1.16
N ALA A 93 4.26 12.36 -1.50
CA ALA A 93 5.54 11.64 -1.37
C ALA A 93 6.63 12.24 -2.27
N GLU A 94 6.29 12.67 -3.47
CA GLU A 94 7.25 13.34 -4.38
C GLU A 94 7.84 14.61 -3.76
N LYS A 95 6.99 15.45 -3.15
CA LYS A 95 7.46 16.68 -2.48
C LYS A 95 8.34 16.37 -1.28
N LEU A 96 7.99 15.33 -0.55
CA LEU A 96 8.73 14.84 0.61
C LEU A 96 10.09 14.30 0.17
N LEU A 97 10.13 13.45 -0.87
CA LEU A 97 11.36 12.92 -1.44
C LEU A 97 12.28 14.02 -2.01
N ALA A 98 11.71 15.10 -2.54
CA ALA A 98 12.47 16.27 -3.02
C ALA A 98 13.08 17.13 -1.89
N SER A 99 12.78 16.87 -0.62
CA SER A 99 13.36 17.63 0.50
C SER A 99 14.87 17.42 0.63
N ALA A 100 15.59 18.50 1.01
CA ALA A 100 17.06 18.49 1.03
C ALA A 100 17.65 17.41 1.97
N ASP A 101 16.99 17.15 3.11
CA ASP A 101 17.48 16.16 4.08
C ASP A 101 17.32 14.74 3.55
N ILE A 102 16.20 14.42 2.90
CA ILE A 102 15.96 13.12 2.28
C ILE A 102 16.86 12.91 1.07
N GLN A 103 16.98 13.92 0.17
CA GLN A 103 17.89 13.82 -0.96
C GLN A 103 19.33 13.56 -0.52
N LYS A 104 19.79 14.25 0.52
CA LYS A 104 21.12 14.00 1.09
C LYS A 104 21.26 12.58 1.63
N ALA A 105 20.23 12.01 2.26
CA ALA A 105 20.26 10.63 2.74
C ALA A 105 20.29 9.62 1.59
N ILE A 106 19.54 9.86 0.51
CA ILE A 106 19.56 9.05 -0.70
C ILE A 106 20.95 9.12 -1.39
N GLU A 107 21.48 10.33 -1.61
CA GLU A 107 22.79 10.56 -2.26
C GLU A 107 23.95 9.93 -1.47
N SER A 108 23.87 9.93 -0.14
CA SER A 108 24.88 9.30 0.72
C SER A 108 24.75 7.77 0.77
N GLY A 109 23.64 7.20 0.26
CA GLY A 109 23.34 5.79 0.35
C GLY A 109 22.90 5.35 1.76
N SER A 110 22.55 6.28 2.66
CA SER A 110 22.05 5.96 4.00
C SER A 110 20.54 5.69 4.02
N LEU A 111 19.81 6.09 2.98
CA LEU A 111 18.39 5.82 2.80
C LEU A 111 18.18 5.18 1.43
N ARG A 112 17.54 4.00 1.41
CA ARG A 112 16.97 3.40 0.23
C ARG A 112 15.49 3.77 0.14
N VAL A 113 15.02 4.11 -1.06
CA VAL A 113 13.61 4.36 -1.35
C VAL A 113 13.08 3.22 -2.22
N LEU A 114 11.92 2.68 -1.86
CA LEU A 114 11.23 1.61 -2.59
C LEU A 114 9.85 2.09 -3.00
N ASP A 115 9.67 2.28 -4.30
CA ASP A 115 8.41 2.56 -4.98
C ASP A 115 7.76 1.22 -5.37
N LEU A 116 6.61 0.90 -4.77
CA LEU A 116 5.93 -0.38 -4.99
C LEU A 116 5.02 -0.37 -6.22
N SER A 117 4.85 0.74 -6.90
CA SER A 117 4.20 0.76 -8.22
C SER A 117 5.07 0.11 -9.31
N GLN A 118 6.40 0.09 -9.12
CA GLN A 118 7.36 -0.39 -10.13
C GLN A 118 7.32 -1.91 -10.37
N PRO A 119 7.14 -2.77 -9.36
CA PRO A 119 7.14 -4.22 -9.56
C PRO A 119 5.79 -4.80 -9.99
N VAL A 120 4.72 -4.01 -10.07
CA VAL A 120 3.35 -4.47 -10.29
C VAL A 120 2.81 -4.05 -11.64
N GLU A 121 1.79 -4.77 -12.14
CA GLU A 121 1.03 -4.36 -13.31
C GLU A 121 0.01 -3.29 -12.92
N LEU A 122 0.05 -2.13 -13.59
CA LEU A 122 -0.83 -1.01 -13.32
C LEU A 122 -2.07 -1.05 -14.22
N LEU A 123 -3.26 -0.83 -13.63
CA LEU A 123 -4.52 -0.73 -14.35
C LEU A 123 -4.84 0.72 -14.69
N CYS A 124 -5.00 1.03 -15.98
CA CYS A 124 -5.45 2.33 -16.45
C CYS A 124 -6.91 2.58 -16.06
N LEU A 125 -7.19 3.79 -15.57
CA LEU A 125 -8.55 4.23 -15.21
C LEU A 125 -9.40 4.59 -16.43
N HIS A 126 -8.78 4.85 -17.58
CA HIS A 126 -9.45 5.21 -18.83
C HIS A 126 -9.10 4.25 -19.96
N GLU A 127 -10.12 3.77 -20.67
CA GLU A 127 -9.90 3.14 -21.99
C GLU A 127 -9.46 4.25 -22.95
N HIS A 128 -8.20 4.23 -23.41
CA HIS A 128 -7.73 5.12 -24.46
C HIS A 128 -8.40 4.78 -25.78
N ASP A 129 -9.08 5.72 -26.38
CA ASP A 129 -9.30 5.71 -27.83
C ASP A 129 -7.91 5.80 -28.49
N GLU A 130 -7.57 4.81 -29.35
CA GLU A 130 -6.24 4.57 -29.92
C GLU A 130 -5.65 5.74 -30.77
N ASP A 131 -6.28 6.92 -30.79
CA ASP A 131 -5.98 8.00 -31.72
C ASP A 131 -5.34 9.26 -31.09
N GLU A 132 -5.05 9.32 -29.78
CA GLU A 132 -4.40 10.50 -29.17
C GLU A 132 -3.06 10.14 -28.52
N GLU A 133 -1.95 10.61 -29.13
CA GLU A 133 -0.62 10.67 -28.50
C GLU A 133 -0.67 11.69 -27.34
N HIS A 134 -1.01 11.23 -26.13
CA HIS A 134 -0.88 12.06 -24.92
C HIS A 134 0.36 11.68 -24.13
N ASP A 135 1.07 12.73 -23.74
CA ASP A 135 2.15 12.69 -22.76
C ASP A 135 1.56 12.11 -21.46
N HIS A 136 2.13 11.03 -20.92
CA HIS A 136 1.64 10.34 -19.73
C HIS A 136 1.71 11.28 -18.53
N ASP A 137 0.60 11.96 -18.27
CA ASP A 137 0.45 12.81 -17.09
C ASP A 137 0.00 11.89 -15.91
N HIS A 138 0.54 12.17 -14.73
CA HIS A 138 0.23 11.43 -13.49
C HIS A 138 -1.28 11.51 -13.22
N GLY A 139 -1.98 10.35 -13.09
CA GLY A 139 -3.42 10.26 -12.88
C GLY A 139 -4.14 9.19 -13.73
N GLU A 140 -3.39 8.41 -14.48
CA GLU A 140 -3.93 7.42 -15.41
C GLU A 140 -4.22 6.04 -14.78
N TYR A 141 -3.68 5.74 -13.60
CA TYR A 141 -3.75 4.41 -13.00
C TYR A 141 -4.47 4.43 -11.65
N ASP A 142 -5.22 3.35 -11.38
CA ASP A 142 -5.79 3.16 -10.05
C ASP A 142 -4.66 2.94 -9.03
N PRO A 143 -4.62 3.69 -7.91
CA PRO A 143 -3.50 3.59 -6.97
C PRO A 143 -3.63 2.45 -5.96
N HIS A 144 -4.76 1.70 -5.90
CA HIS A 144 -5.02 0.66 -4.91
C HIS A 144 -4.42 -0.69 -5.29
N ILE A 145 -3.15 -0.69 -5.69
CA ILE A 145 -2.42 -1.83 -6.26
C ILE A 145 -2.43 -3.08 -5.37
N TRP A 146 -2.42 -2.90 -4.05
CA TRP A 146 -2.41 -4.01 -3.06
C TRP A 146 -3.71 -4.79 -3.00
N THR A 147 -4.80 -4.30 -3.59
CA THR A 147 -6.08 -5.02 -3.59
C THR A 147 -6.06 -6.23 -4.52
N SER A 148 -5.15 -6.30 -5.50
CA SER A 148 -4.77 -7.53 -6.19
C SER A 148 -3.90 -8.40 -5.28
N LEU A 149 -4.27 -9.67 -5.11
CA LEU A 149 -3.44 -10.64 -4.36
C LEU A 149 -2.13 -10.94 -5.09
N GLN A 150 -2.12 -10.96 -6.44
CA GLN A 150 -0.90 -11.11 -7.21
C GLN A 150 0.03 -9.90 -7.03
N ASN A 151 -0.48 -8.67 -7.10
CA ASN A 151 0.32 -7.49 -6.83
C ASN A 151 0.86 -7.48 -5.39
N ALA A 152 0.05 -7.90 -4.42
CA ALA A 152 0.51 -8.03 -3.03
C ALA A 152 1.71 -8.99 -2.91
N ARG A 153 1.72 -10.10 -3.65
CA ARG A 153 2.85 -11.04 -3.73
C ARG A 153 4.09 -10.41 -4.36
N ASP A 154 3.91 -9.62 -5.43
CA ASP A 154 5.00 -8.91 -6.09
C ASP A 154 5.58 -7.81 -5.19
N MET A 155 4.73 -7.10 -4.43
CA MET A 155 5.14 -6.14 -3.40
C MET A 155 5.95 -6.83 -2.28
N VAL A 156 5.49 -7.98 -1.76
CA VAL A 156 6.21 -8.81 -0.77
C VAL A 156 7.58 -9.22 -1.29
N SER A 157 7.66 -9.63 -2.56
CA SER A 157 8.94 -9.98 -3.21
C SER A 157 9.88 -8.78 -3.28
N ALA A 158 9.40 -7.60 -3.70
CA ALA A 158 10.20 -6.38 -3.80
C ALA A 158 10.73 -5.91 -2.44
N ILE A 159 9.89 -5.93 -1.40
CA ILE A 159 10.28 -5.61 -0.02
C ILE A 159 11.36 -6.59 0.47
N THR A 160 11.18 -7.90 0.21
CA THR A 160 12.16 -8.92 0.58
C THR A 160 13.52 -8.66 -0.06
N HIS A 161 13.55 -8.31 -1.35
CA HIS A 161 14.81 -7.97 -2.04
C HIS A 161 15.48 -6.73 -1.44
N ALA A 162 14.71 -5.69 -1.14
CA ALA A 162 15.24 -4.48 -0.53
C ALA A 162 15.85 -4.73 0.85
N LEU A 163 15.20 -5.55 1.69
CA LEU A 163 15.72 -5.94 3.00
C LEU A 163 17.01 -6.76 2.90
N ILE A 164 17.07 -7.72 1.96
CA ILE A 164 18.28 -8.54 1.73
C ILE A 164 19.46 -7.68 1.26
N GLU A 165 19.23 -6.68 0.43
CA GLU A 165 20.29 -5.78 -0.02
C GLU A 165 20.86 -4.91 1.11
N LEU A 166 20.00 -4.50 2.07
CA LEU A 166 20.39 -3.71 3.24
C LEU A 166 21.01 -4.56 4.35
N ASP A 167 20.54 -5.80 4.53
CA ASP A 167 21.03 -6.76 5.53
C ASP A 167 21.22 -8.15 4.88
N PRO A 168 22.33 -8.38 4.17
CA PRO A 168 22.61 -9.67 3.53
C PRO A 168 22.73 -10.84 4.52
N GLU A 169 23.05 -10.58 5.78
CA GLU A 169 23.15 -11.62 6.82
C GLU A 169 21.78 -12.19 7.18
N GLY A 170 20.70 -11.38 7.06
CA GLY A 170 19.32 -11.78 7.26
C GLY A 170 18.66 -12.53 6.10
N MET A 171 19.37 -12.73 4.96
CA MET A 171 18.79 -13.29 3.73
C MET A 171 17.95 -14.57 3.97
N THR A 172 18.43 -15.48 4.81
CA THR A 172 17.76 -16.76 5.05
C THR A 172 16.43 -16.55 5.78
N ASP A 173 16.44 -15.67 6.77
CA ASP A 173 15.27 -15.36 7.59
C ASP A 173 14.21 -14.63 6.76
N TYR A 174 14.62 -13.59 6.00
CA TYR A 174 13.74 -12.84 5.11
C TYR A 174 13.07 -13.73 4.05
N LYS A 175 13.84 -14.63 3.41
CA LYS A 175 13.28 -15.57 2.42
C LYS A 175 12.30 -16.56 3.04
N ALA A 176 12.58 -17.03 4.25
CA ALA A 176 11.70 -17.97 4.94
C ALA A 176 10.38 -17.29 5.33
N SER A 177 10.44 -16.08 5.89
CA SER A 177 9.27 -15.29 6.28
C SER A 177 8.44 -14.89 5.06
N ALA A 178 9.09 -14.40 4.00
CA ALA A 178 8.43 -14.04 2.75
C ALA A 178 7.71 -15.25 2.11
N ALA A 179 8.35 -16.42 2.10
CA ALA A 179 7.73 -17.64 1.58
C ALA A 179 6.52 -18.08 2.41
N ALA A 180 6.54 -17.90 3.73
CA ALA A 180 5.40 -18.18 4.59
C ALA A 180 4.24 -17.21 4.32
N TYR A 181 4.56 -15.91 4.18
CA TYR A 181 3.55 -14.88 3.88
C TYR A 181 2.96 -15.06 2.47
N ASP A 182 3.79 -15.34 1.46
CA ASP A 182 3.34 -15.65 0.09
C ASP A 182 2.40 -16.87 0.06
N ALA A 183 2.67 -17.89 0.87
CA ALA A 183 1.79 -19.05 0.98
C ALA A 183 0.39 -18.68 1.53
N GLU A 184 0.30 -17.72 2.46
CA GLU A 184 -0.99 -17.21 2.94
C GLU A 184 -1.73 -16.43 1.85
N LEU A 185 -1.02 -15.59 1.06
CA LEU A 185 -1.61 -14.88 -0.08
C LEU A 185 -2.15 -15.86 -1.15
N VAL A 186 -1.40 -16.93 -1.46
CA VAL A 186 -1.86 -18.00 -2.37
C VAL A 186 -3.11 -18.69 -1.83
N MET A 187 -3.20 -18.92 -0.53
CA MET A 187 -4.42 -19.48 0.06
C MET A 187 -5.62 -18.54 -0.11
N LEU A 188 -5.42 -17.23 0.04
CA LEU A 188 -6.48 -16.24 -0.21
C LEU A 188 -6.92 -16.21 -1.67
N GLU A 189 -5.99 -16.34 -2.64
CA GLU A 189 -6.32 -16.50 -4.06
C GLU A 189 -7.21 -17.73 -4.30
N MET A 190 -6.91 -18.85 -3.65
CA MET A 190 -7.71 -20.06 -3.73
C MET A 190 -9.10 -19.88 -3.09
N GLU A 191 -9.17 -19.26 -1.89
CA GLU A 191 -10.43 -18.96 -1.20
C GLU A 191 -11.33 -18.03 -2.04
N LEU A 192 -10.72 -17.03 -2.71
CA LEU A 192 -11.41 -16.13 -3.65
C LEU A 192 -11.94 -16.89 -4.86
N ALA A 193 -11.12 -17.73 -5.49
CA ALA A 193 -11.52 -18.52 -6.64
C ALA A 193 -12.66 -19.51 -6.30
N ASP A 194 -12.60 -20.17 -5.15
CA ASP A 194 -13.65 -21.05 -4.67
C ASP A 194 -14.96 -20.28 -4.40
N MET A 195 -14.86 -19.08 -3.83
CA MET A 195 -16.01 -18.21 -3.61
C MET A 195 -16.66 -17.80 -4.94
N LEU A 196 -15.84 -17.42 -5.94
CA LEU A 196 -16.32 -17.00 -7.25
C LEU A 196 -17.00 -18.15 -8.02
N ALA A 197 -16.53 -19.38 -7.87
CA ALA A 197 -17.15 -20.55 -8.49
C ALA A 197 -18.59 -20.79 -8.03
N ASP A 198 -18.92 -20.38 -6.80
CA ASP A 198 -20.26 -20.51 -6.21
C ASP A 198 -21.11 -19.24 -6.35
N ALA A 199 -20.55 -18.14 -6.90
CA ALA A 199 -21.22 -16.86 -7.02
C ALA A 199 -22.40 -16.95 -8.02
N LYS A 200 -23.52 -16.31 -7.68
CA LYS A 200 -24.71 -16.23 -8.53
C LYS A 200 -24.82 -14.92 -9.28
N ARG A 201 -24.00 -13.94 -8.89
CA ARG A 201 -23.91 -12.61 -9.47
C ARG A 201 -22.44 -12.30 -9.75
N ASP A 202 -22.21 -11.38 -10.64
CA ASP A 202 -20.89 -10.87 -11.00
C ASP A 202 -20.72 -9.37 -10.75
N THR A 203 -21.78 -8.72 -10.26
CA THR A 203 -21.82 -7.25 -10.14
C THR A 203 -22.11 -6.84 -8.70
N CYS A 204 -21.30 -5.94 -8.15
CA CYS A 204 -21.49 -5.30 -6.86
C CYS A 204 -21.90 -3.83 -7.01
N CYS A 205 -22.71 -3.33 -6.06
CA CYS A 205 -23.12 -1.94 -6.01
C CYS A 205 -22.52 -1.23 -4.79
N PHE A 206 -21.82 -0.12 -5.04
CA PHE A 206 -21.13 0.66 -4.01
C PHE A 206 -21.85 1.98 -3.73
N GLY A 207 -22.07 2.26 -2.47
CA GLY A 207 -22.69 3.50 -2.01
C GLY A 207 -21.69 4.63 -1.72
N GLY A 208 -20.51 4.55 -2.28
CA GLY A 208 -19.40 5.48 -2.14
C GLY A 208 -18.42 5.37 -3.29
N SER A 209 -17.14 5.61 -3.02
CA SER A 209 -16.04 5.42 -3.96
C SER A 209 -15.73 3.93 -4.19
N PHE A 210 -15.03 3.66 -5.28
CA PHE A 210 -14.61 2.32 -5.67
C PHE A 210 -13.10 2.21 -5.63
N ALA A 211 -12.56 1.58 -4.60
CA ALA A 211 -11.14 1.41 -4.33
C ALA A 211 -10.64 -0.03 -4.60
N PHE A 212 -11.32 -0.79 -5.47
CA PHE A 212 -11.10 -2.22 -5.63
C PHE A 212 -10.85 -2.65 -7.08
N ALA A 213 -10.36 -1.74 -7.92
CA ALA A 213 -10.22 -1.99 -9.35
C ALA A 213 -9.41 -3.25 -9.64
N TYR A 214 -8.26 -3.44 -8.99
CA TYR A 214 -7.41 -4.62 -9.18
C TYR A 214 -8.07 -5.91 -8.69
N LEU A 215 -8.68 -5.90 -7.49
CA LEU A 215 -9.39 -7.07 -6.97
C LEU A 215 -10.52 -7.50 -7.91
N PHE A 216 -11.29 -6.53 -8.43
CA PHE A 216 -12.43 -6.80 -9.32
C PHE A 216 -11.96 -7.23 -10.72
N HIS A 217 -10.89 -6.62 -11.23
CA HIS A 217 -10.26 -7.04 -12.48
C HIS A 217 -9.81 -8.50 -12.40
N ASP A 218 -9.05 -8.87 -11.36
CA ASP A 218 -8.53 -10.23 -11.17
C ASP A 218 -9.65 -11.26 -10.96
N ALA A 219 -10.72 -10.85 -10.27
CA ALA A 219 -11.88 -11.68 -10.01
C ALA A 219 -12.89 -11.76 -11.18
N GLY A 220 -12.71 -10.97 -12.25
CA GLY A 220 -13.68 -10.85 -13.33
C GLY A 220 -15.04 -10.30 -12.91
N LEU A 221 -15.05 -9.45 -11.86
CA LEU A 221 -16.26 -8.85 -11.30
C LEU A 221 -16.51 -7.47 -11.90
N SER A 222 -17.79 -7.10 -11.96
CA SER A 222 -18.27 -5.77 -12.35
C SER A 222 -18.74 -4.98 -11.14
N HIS A 223 -18.77 -3.67 -11.27
CA HIS A 223 -19.29 -2.79 -10.22
C HIS A 223 -20.13 -1.64 -10.78
N VAL A 224 -20.93 -1.05 -9.90
CA VAL A 224 -21.55 0.26 -10.08
C VAL A 224 -21.35 1.05 -8.80
N SER A 225 -20.75 2.22 -8.90
CA SER A 225 -20.38 3.06 -7.76
C SER A 225 -20.94 4.48 -7.87
N VAL A 226 -20.97 5.19 -6.76
CA VAL A 226 -21.31 6.62 -6.77
C VAL A 226 -20.16 7.44 -7.32
N PHE A 227 -18.92 6.97 -7.10
CA PHE A 227 -17.69 7.59 -7.62
C PHE A 227 -16.75 6.51 -8.13
N GLU A 228 -16.09 6.78 -9.24
CA GLU A 228 -14.96 6.01 -9.71
C GLU A 228 -13.66 6.51 -9.05
N GLY A 229 -12.83 5.57 -8.62
CA GLY A 229 -11.56 5.87 -7.96
C GLY A 229 -11.73 6.57 -6.60
N CYS A 230 -10.67 7.21 -6.14
CA CYS A 230 -10.61 7.89 -4.84
C CYS A 230 -11.02 9.35 -4.96
N ALA A 231 -12.30 9.63 -5.12
CA ALA A 231 -12.81 11.00 -5.00
C ALA A 231 -12.93 11.39 -3.52
N SER A 232 -11.82 11.62 -2.83
CA SER A 232 -11.72 11.88 -1.39
C SER A 232 -12.53 13.12 -0.90
N HIS A 233 -13.07 13.93 -1.80
CA HIS A 233 -13.81 15.16 -1.48
C HIS A 233 -15.05 15.42 -2.34
N ALA A 234 -15.43 14.52 -3.25
CA ALA A 234 -16.65 14.69 -4.04
C ALA A 234 -17.85 14.12 -3.29
N GLU A 235 -18.83 14.96 -2.96
CA GLU A 235 -20.17 14.47 -2.64
C GLU A 235 -20.82 14.02 -3.96
N GLY A 236 -21.30 12.74 -4.01
CA GLY A 236 -21.99 12.21 -5.17
C GLY A 236 -23.15 13.10 -5.60
N SER A 237 -23.26 13.32 -6.90
CA SER A 237 -24.40 14.03 -7.41
C SER A 237 -25.68 13.22 -7.16
N VAL A 238 -26.82 13.89 -7.10
CA VAL A 238 -28.13 13.21 -7.01
C VAL A 238 -28.34 12.24 -8.16
N ALA A 239 -27.72 12.51 -9.32
CA ALA A 239 -27.81 11.65 -10.50
C ALA A 239 -27.02 10.35 -10.30
N ASP A 240 -25.81 10.42 -9.72
CA ASP A 240 -24.97 9.24 -9.46
C ASP A 240 -25.61 8.33 -8.41
N ILE A 241 -26.13 8.91 -7.32
CA ILE A 241 -26.89 8.17 -6.32
C ILE A 241 -28.11 7.48 -6.95
N ALA A 242 -28.85 8.19 -7.83
CA ALA A 242 -30.01 7.62 -8.52
C ALA A 242 -29.61 6.49 -9.49
N ALA A 243 -28.44 6.59 -10.14
CA ALA A 243 -27.92 5.54 -11.01
C ALA A 243 -27.62 4.27 -10.21
N VAL A 244 -26.94 4.38 -9.05
CA VAL A 244 -26.68 3.23 -8.16
C VAL A 244 -27.99 2.62 -7.64
N VAL A 245 -28.97 3.44 -7.21
CA VAL A 245 -30.30 2.95 -6.82
C VAL A 245 -30.97 2.18 -7.95
N GLY A 246 -30.85 2.68 -9.19
CA GLY A 246 -31.36 1.99 -10.39
C GLY A 246 -30.68 0.64 -10.63
N ALA A 247 -29.36 0.59 -10.49
CA ALA A 247 -28.54 -0.62 -10.66
C ALA A 247 -28.89 -1.68 -9.59
N VAL A 248 -29.00 -1.29 -8.33
CA VAL A 248 -29.41 -2.20 -7.23
C VAL A 248 -30.78 -2.82 -7.52
N LYS A 249 -31.76 -1.99 -7.92
CA LYS A 249 -33.11 -2.47 -8.26
C LYS A 249 -33.13 -3.39 -9.49
N ALA A 250 -32.30 -3.10 -10.47
CA ALA A 250 -32.23 -3.88 -11.71
C ALA A 250 -31.52 -5.23 -11.51
N SER A 251 -30.44 -5.25 -10.74
CA SER A 251 -29.66 -6.48 -10.46
C SER A 251 -30.29 -7.37 -9.39
N GLY A 252 -31.17 -6.80 -8.55
CA GLY A 252 -31.69 -7.49 -7.37
C GLY A 252 -30.58 -7.80 -6.34
N ALA A 253 -29.52 -6.97 -6.31
CA ALA A 253 -28.44 -7.09 -5.35
C ALA A 253 -28.98 -6.99 -3.91
N PRO A 254 -28.65 -7.93 -3.02
CA PRO A 254 -29.19 -7.92 -1.64
C PRO A 254 -28.45 -6.93 -0.73
N TYR A 255 -27.30 -6.42 -1.17
CA TYR A 255 -26.44 -5.55 -0.37
C TYR A 255 -25.93 -4.37 -1.19
N VAL A 256 -25.70 -3.26 -0.49
CA VAL A 256 -24.91 -2.11 -0.96
C VAL A 256 -23.60 -2.11 -0.19
N LEU A 257 -22.49 -2.08 -0.90
CA LEU A 257 -21.16 -2.06 -0.34
C LEU A 257 -20.72 -0.63 -0.06
N TYR A 258 -19.83 -0.45 0.92
CA TYR A 258 -19.11 0.79 1.20
C TYR A 258 -17.75 0.45 1.81
N ASP A 259 -16.77 1.32 1.65
CA ASP A 259 -15.45 1.14 2.26
C ASP A 259 -15.32 1.94 3.56
N SER A 260 -15.41 3.23 3.46
CA SER A 260 -15.09 4.18 4.53
C SER A 260 -16.30 4.52 5.40
N PRO A 261 -16.11 4.72 6.71
CA PRO A 261 -17.16 5.25 7.59
C PRO A 261 -17.76 6.59 7.13
N SER A 262 -17.00 7.44 6.42
CA SER A 262 -17.45 8.71 5.85
C SER A 262 -18.52 8.51 4.77
N GLU A 263 -18.46 7.43 4.01
CA GLU A 263 -19.38 7.09 2.92
C GLU A 263 -20.68 6.43 3.41
N GLN A 264 -20.68 5.95 4.65
CA GLN A 264 -21.80 5.19 5.21
C GLN A 264 -23.13 5.96 5.12
N LYS A 265 -23.11 7.30 5.14
CA LYS A 265 -24.35 8.10 5.02
C LYS A 265 -24.99 7.95 3.64
N THR A 266 -24.21 8.05 2.56
CA THR A 266 -24.69 7.90 1.19
C THR A 266 -25.13 6.46 0.94
N ALA A 267 -24.32 5.48 1.35
CA ALA A 267 -24.66 4.06 1.27
C ALA A 267 -25.98 3.72 2.01
N ARG A 268 -26.23 4.30 3.19
CA ARG A 268 -27.49 4.14 3.92
C ARG A 268 -28.69 4.72 3.15
N THR A 269 -28.51 5.85 2.48
CA THR A 269 -29.57 6.45 1.66
C THR A 269 -29.95 5.50 0.52
N ILE A 270 -28.97 4.95 -0.19
CA ILE A 270 -29.19 3.98 -1.28
C ILE A 270 -29.86 2.71 -0.75
N ALA A 271 -29.36 2.16 0.35
CA ALA A 271 -29.90 0.95 0.95
C ALA A 271 -31.38 1.14 1.37
N SER A 272 -31.72 2.30 1.95
CA SER A 272 -33.11 2.61 2.34
C SER A 272 -34.07 2.74 1.16
N GLU A 273 -33.58 3.23 0.00
CA GLU A 273 -34.37 3.38 -1.23
C GLU A 273 -34.55 2.05 -2.00
N THR A 274 -33.76 1.04 -1.65
CA THR A 274 -33.67 -0.24 -2.35
C THR A 274 -34.07 -1.44 -1.49
N ASP A 275 -34.36 -1.21 -0.20
CA ASP A 275 -34.70 -2.25 0.81
C ASP A 275 -33.59 -3.31 0.90
N THR A 276 -32.31 -2.85 0.87
CA THR A 276 -31.10 -3.68 0.96
C THR A 276 -30.36 -3.44 2.26
N GLU A 277 -29.45 -4.35 2.60
CA GLU A 277 -28.53 -4.20 3.74
C GLU A 277 -27.18 -3.64 3.32
N LEU A 278 -26.40 -3.13 4.29
CA LEU A 278 -25.06 -2.61 4.07
C LEU A 278 -24.02 -3.64 4.46
N LEU A 279 -22.98 -3.78 3.64
CA LEU A 279 -21.76 -4.50 4.01
C LEU A 279 -20.53 -3.60 3.76
N ARG A 280 -19.56 -3.65 4.69
CA ARG A 280 -18.27 -2.98 4.49
C ARG A 280 -17.33 -3.92 3.74
N LEU A 281 -16.82 -3.47 2.59
CA LEU A 281 -15.67 -4.04 1.91
C LEU A 281 -14.47 -3.14 2.23
N HIS A 282 -13.42 -3.68 2.83
CA HIS A 282 -12.33 -2.91 3.40
C HIS A 282 -11.22 -2.68 2.37
N ALA A 283 -10.91 -1.43 2.00
CA ALA A 283 -9.84 -1.12 1.04
C ALA A 283 -8.42 -1.38 1.57
N ILE A 284 -8.24 -1.54 2.87
CA ILE A 284 -6.99 -1.91 3.56
C ILE A 284 -5.85 -0.87 3.40
N HIS A 285 -6.10 0.31 2.84
CA HIS A 285 -5.08 1.36 2.74
C HIS A 285 -4.59 1.83 4.12
N ASN A 286 -5.47 1.79 5.12
CA ASN A 286 -5.18 2.03 6.53
C ASN A 286 -6.17 1.22 7.38
N ILE A 287 -5.86 1.02 8.66
CA ILE A 287 -6.75 0.37 9.63
C ILE A 287 -6.99 1.27 10.83
N THR A 288 -8.05 1.01 11.55
CA THR A 288 -8.31 1.70 12.82
C THR A 288 -7.39 1.17 13.93
N LYS A 289 -7.15 1.98 14.94
CA LYS A 289 -6.42 1.53 16.15
C LYS A 289 -7.10 0.32 16.80
N GLN A 290 -8.43 0.22 16.74
CA GLN A 290 -9.19 -0.91 17.28
C GLN A 290 -8.91 -2.20 16.49
N GLU A 291 -8.90 -2.15 15.16
CA GLU A 291 -8.56 -3.29 14.29
C GLU A 291 -7.12 -3.75 14.54
N PHE A 292 -6.18 -2.79 14.64
CA PHE A 292 -4.78 -3.10 14.95
C PHE A 292 -4.61 -3.78 16.32
N ASP A 293 -5.27 -3.25 17.36
CA ASP A 293 -5.21 -3.82 18.71
C ASP A 293 -5.92 -5.18 18.83
N ALA A 294 -6.87 -5.46 17.92
CA ALA A 294 -7.50 -6.77 17.79
C ALA A 294 -6.60 -7.80 17.07
N GLY A 295 -5.47 -7.36 16.51
CA GLY A 295 -4.52 -8.20 15.79
C GLY A 295 -4.89 -8.45 14.33
N GLU A 296 -5.74 -7.58 13.76
CA GLU A 296 -6.02 -7.65 12.32
C GLU A 296 -4.75 -7.32 11.52
N ASP A 297 -4.56 -8.06 10.44
CA ASP A 297 -3.50 -7.91 9.47
C ASP A 297 -4.08 -7.90 8.04
N PHE A 298 -3.24 -7.71 7.04
CA PHE A 298 -3.68 -7.67 5.65
C PHE A 298 -4.42 -8.95 5.24
N CYS A 299 -3.90 -10.12 5.61
CA CYS A 299 -4.49 -11.40 5.23
C CYS A 299 -5.85 -11.62 5.90
N SER A 300 -5.99 -11.26 7.18
CA SER A 300 -7.26 -11.37 7.91
C SER A 300 -8.34 -10.45 7.35
N LEU A 301 -7.99 -9.21 7.01
CA LEU A 301 -8.90 -8.25 6.40
C LEU A 301 -9.29 -8.66 4.98
N MET A 302 -8.36 -9.18 4.18
CA MET A 302 -8.67 -9.69 2.84
C MET A 302 -9.60 -10.91 2.93
N ARG A 303 -9.41 -11.80 3.89
CA ARG A 303 -10.32 -12.93 4.14
C ARG A 303 -11.72 -12.45 4.53
N GLN A 304 -11.83 -11.39 5.35
CA GLN A 304 -13.11 -10.76 5.64
C GLN A 304 -13.76 -10.17 4.37
N ASN A 305 -12.97 -9.57 3.47
CA ASN A 305 -13.46 -9.08 2.18
C ASN A 305 -14.03 -10.21 1.31
N ILE A 306 -13.35 -11.36 1.25
CA ILE A 306 -13.85 -12.55 0.52
C ILE A 306 -15.21 -13.00 1.10
N GLU A 307 -15.37 -13.00 2.42
CA GLU A 307 -16.65 -13.34 3.05
C GLU A 307 -17.75 -12.29 2.80
N VAL A 308 -17.39 -11.01 2.71
CA VAL A 308 -18.30 -9.94 2.30
C VAL A 308 -18.77 -10.15 0.86
N LEU A 309 -17.83 -10.41 -0.07
CA LEU A 309 -18.15 -10.71 -1.46
C LEU A 309 -18.99 -11.98 -1.60
N ARG A 310 -18.73 -13.03 -0.83
CA ARG A 310 -19.56 -14.25 -0.78
C ARG A 310 -21.02 -13.94 -0.46
N LYS A 311 -21.27 -13.03 0.47
CA LYS A 311 -22.65 -12.59 0.81
C LYS A 311 -23.26 -11.74 -0.29
N ALA A 312 -22.46 -10.80 -0.84
CA ALA A 312 -22.96 -9.85 -1.84
C ALA A 312 -23.29 -10.53 -3.18
N LEU A 313 -22.55 -11.55 -3.56
CA LEU A 313 -22.65 -12.26 -4.85
C LEU A 313 -23.44 -13.58 -4.76
N GLY A 314 -23.73 -14.08 -3.56
CA GLY A 314 -24.41 -15.36 -3.27
C GLY A 314 -25.93 -15.33 -3.26
#